data_e5009f3a73f60ddd8eaf333f7b4a4088
#
_entry.id   e5009f3a73f60ddd8eaf333f7b4a4088
#
_cell.length_a   1.000
_cell.length_b   1.000
_cell.length_c   1.000
_cell.angle_alpha   90.00
_cell.angle_beta   90.00
_cell.angle_gamma   90.00
#
_symmetry.space_group_name_H-M   'P 1'
#
loop_
_entity.id
_entity.type
_entity.pdbx_description
1 polymer ?
#
loop_
_entity_poly.entity_id
_entity_poly.type
_entity_poly.pdbx_seq_one_letter_code
_entity_poly.pdbx_strand_id
1 'polypeptide(L)'
;EEMDLENKEVYASNAAAYQEKLSNLDTEYQNTVDSAKQNTLLFADRFAFRYLVDDYGLNYYAAFSGCSAESEASFKTVTFLAEKLDELGLKTVLTIEKSDDRIAQTVIENTETKDQKILELNSMQSITSDEIADGVTYLSVMEDNLNVLKEALN
;
A
#
# COMPACT_ATOMS: atom_id res chain seq x y z
N GLU A 1 28.74 -7.07 -13.17
CA GLU A 1 30.11 -6.54 -13.09
C GLU A 1 31.16 -7.52 -13.64
N GLU A 2 31.08 -8.82 -13.34
CA GLU A 2 32.01 -9.82 -13.85
C GLU A 2 31.89 -10.06 -15.38
N MET A 3 30.69 -9.83 -15.94
CA MET A 3 30.40 -10.02 -17.36
C MET A 3 30.77 -8.83 -18.25
N ASP A 4 30.97 -7.65 -17.66
CA ASP A 4 31.31 -6.41 -18.34
C ASP A 4 32.27 -5.57 -17.45
N LEU A 5 33.56 -5.87 -17.59
CA LEU A 5 34.59 -5.24 -16.77
C LEU A 5 34.87 -3.77 -17.13
N GLU A 6 34.62 -3.39 -18.38
CA GLU A 6 34.85 -2.03 -18.87
C GLU A 6 33.89 -1.03 -18.20
N ASN A 7 32.66 -1.46 -17.91
CA ASN A 7 31.62 -0.61 -17.32
C ASN A 7 31.42 -0.86 -15.80
N LYS A 8 32.29 -1.60 -15.15
CA LYS A 8 32.17 -1.97 -13.73
C LYS A 8 31.95 -0.77 -12.81
N GLU A 9 32.72 0.31 -13.01
CA GLU A 9 32.61 1.53 -12.18
C GLU A 9 31.28 2.25 -12.39
N VAL A 10 30.76 2.25 -13.62
CA VAL A 10 29.46 2.82 -13.96
C VAL A 10 28.35 2.05 -13.26
N TYR A 11 28.39 0.71 -13.31
CA TYR A 11 27.42 -0.13 -12.61
C TYR A 11 27.47 0.07 -11.10
N ALA A 12 28.66 0.13 -10.52
CA ALA A 12 28.85 0.37 -9.09
C ALA A 12 28.28 1.73 -8.66
N SER A 13 28.57 2.78 -9.43
CA SER A 13 28.08 4.14 -9.18
C SER A 13 26.55 4.21 -9.28
N ASN A 14 25.98 3.62 -10.35
CA ASN A 14 24.52 3.62 -10.53
C ASN A 14 23.81 2.83 -9.42
N ALA A 15 24.35 1.68 -9.03
CA ALA A 15 23.80 0.89 -7.93
C ALA A 15 23.85 1.66 -6.61
N ALA A 16 24.99 2.30 -6.30
CA ALA A 16 25.12 3.09 -5.08
C ALA A 16 24.11 4.27 -5.04
N ALA A 17 23.99 5.00 -6.16
CA ALA A 17 23.04 6.11 -6.25
C ALA A 17 21.57 5.65 -6.10
N TYR A 18 21.22 4.48 -6.62
CA TYR A 18 19.86 3.94 -6.46
C TYR A 18 19.62 3.42 -5.04
N GLN A 19 20.62 2.76 -4.44
CA GLN A 19 20.54 2.32 -3.04
C GLN A 19 20.36 3.50 -2.08
N GLU A 20 21.02 4.63 -2.33
CA GLU A 20 20.83 5.85 -1.53
C GLU A 20 19.37 6.34 -1.61
N LYS A 21 18.76 6.37 -2.81
CA LYS A 21 17.36 6.75 -2.98
C LYS A 21 16.41 5.81 -2.21
N LEU A 22 16.64 4.50 -2.29
CA LEU A 22 15.83 3.51 -1.57
C LEU A 22 15.99 3.67 -0.06
N SER A 23 17.21 3.90 0.45
CA SER A 23 17.46 4.10 1.87
C SER A 23 16.80 5.39 2.40
N ASN A 24 16.79 6.46 1.61
CA ASN A 24 16.08 7.67 1.95
C ASN A 24 14.57 7.45 2.02
N LEU A 25 14.01 6.75 1.04
CA LEU A 25 12.59 6.40 1.02
C LEU A 25 12.20 5.53 2.21
N ASP A 26 12.99 4.51 2.53
CA ASP A 26 12.81 3.65 3.72
C ASP A 26 12.78 4.48 5.01
N THR A 27 13.71 5.42 5.14
CA THR A 27 13.73 6.36 6.27
C THR A 27 12.46 7.21 6.34
N GLU A 28 11.94 7.66 5.20
CA GLU A 28 10.68 8.43 5.16
C GLU A 28 9.47 7.58 5.55
N TYR A 29 9.42 6.30 5.15
CA TYR A 29 8.39 5.36 5.60
C TYR A 29 8.43 5.20 7.12
N GLN A 30 9.61 4.93 7.69
CA GLN A 30 9.77 4.78 9.13
C GLN A 30 9.34 6.05 9.89
N ASN A 31 9.80 7.22 9.46
CA ASN A 31 9.43 8.49 10.06
C ASN A 31 7.92 8.76 9.98
N THR A 32 7.28 8.36 8.86
CA THR A 32 5.84 8.50 8.68
C THR A 32 5.09 7.65 9.69
N VAL A 33 5.48 6.41 9.87
CA VAL A 33 4.84 5.50 10.82
C VAL A 33 5.12 5.92 12.26
N ASP A 34 6.34 6.31 12.59
CA ASP A 34 6.74 6.72 13.95
C ASP A 34 5.99 7.99 14.42
N SER A 35 5.61 8.87 13.47
CA SER A 35 4.88 10.10 13.76
C SER A 35 3.37 10.00 13.58
N ALA A 36 2.87 8.86 13.16
CA ALA A 36 1.47 8.65 12.84
C ALA A 36 0.56 8.65 14.07
N LYS A 37 -0.69 9.09 13.87
CA LYS A 37 -1.73 9.03 14.92
C LYS A 37 -2.35 7.64 15.03
N GLN A 38 -2.33 6.89 13.94
CA GLN A 38 -2.86 5.53 13.82
C GLN A 38 -1.74 4.59 13.40
N ASN A 39 -1.83 3.34 13.79
CA ASN A 39 -0.90 2.29 13.37
C ASN A 39 -1.60 1.11 12.69
N THR A 40 -2.84 1.30 12.29
CA THR A 40 -3.69 0.24 11.72
C THR A 40 -4.22 0.66 10.36
N LEU A 41 -4.05 -0.21 9.38
CA LEU A 41 -4.58 -0.07 8.03
C LEU A 41 -5.77 -1.01 7.84
N LEU A 42 -6.76 -0.60 7.05
CA LEU A 42 -7.90 -1.45 6.71
C LEU A 42 -8.05 -1.55 5.19
N PHE A 43 -7.96 -2.77 4.68
CA PHE A 43 -8.07 -3.09 3.26
C PHE A 43 -9.43 -3.74 2.98
N ALA A 44 -10.26 -3.07 2.20
CA ALA A 44 -11.48 -3.67 1.66
C ALA A 44 -11.20 -4.38 0.33
N ASP A 45 -10.09 -5.06 0.25
CA ASP A 45 -9.57 -5.76 -0.92
C ASP A 45 -8.65 -6.92 -0.50
N ARG A 46 -7.91 -7.50 -1.47
CA ARG A 46 -6.84 -8.47 -1.25
C ARG A 46 -5.67 -7.82 -0.53
N PHE A 47 -5.05 -8.55 0.36
CA PHE A 47 -3.93 -8.04 1.14
C PHE A 47 -2.59 -8.50 0.55
N ALA A 48 -1.93 -7.61 -0.18
CA ALA A 48 -0.66 -7.87 -0.85
C ALA A 48 0.57 -7.28 -0.10
N PHE A 49 0.39 -6.67 1.07
CA PHE A 49 1.39 -5.81 1.73
C PHE A 49 1.99 -6.40 3.01
N ARG A 50 2.06 -7.74 3.10
CA ARG A 50 2.51 -8.43 4.31
C ARG A 50 3.87 -7.96 4.81
N TYR A 51 4.85 -7.89 3.92
CA TYR A 51 6.20 -7.47 4.28
C TYR A 51 6.26 -5.99 4.67
N LEU A 52 5.53 -5.13 3.97
CA LEU A 52 5.47 -3.70 4.29
C LEU A 52 4.92 -3.47 5.71
N VAL A 53 3.83 -4.11 6.08
CA VAL A 53 3.26 -3.93 7.43
C VAL A 53 4.16 -4.55 8.51
N ASP A 54 4.82 -5.67 8.23
CA ASP A 54 5.75 -6.31 9.17
C ASP A 54 7.01 -5.46 9.37
N ASP A 55 7.59 -4.91 8.30
CA ASP A 55 8.82 -4.10 8.35
C ASP A 55 8.62 -2.80 9.16
N TYR A 56 7.48 -2.15 9.00
CA TYR A 56 7.17 -0.88 9.71
C TYR A 56 6.30 -1.06 10.95
N GLY A 57 6.01 -2.28 11.39
CA GLY A 57 5.26 -2.56 12.62
C GLY A 57 3.81 -2.10 12.60
N LEU A 58 3.18 -2.09 11.41
CA LEU A 58 1.78 -1.72 11.24
C LEU A 58 0.85 -2.91 11.50
N ASN A 59 -0.31 -2.64 12.07
CA ASN A 59 -1.42 -3.57 12.14
C ASN A 59 -2.30 -3.46 10.89
N TYR A 60 -3.06 -4.51 10.59
CA TYR A 60 -4.00 -4.45 9.48
C TYR A 60 -5.23 -5.33 9.67
N TYR A 61 -6.31 -4.94 8.99
CA TYR A 61 -7.47 -5.77 8.67
C TYR A 61 -7.64 -5.83 7.18
N ALA A 62 -8.15 -6.95 6.64
CA ALA A 62 -8.35 -7.09 5.20
C ALA A 62 -9.57 -7.95 4.88
N ALA A 63 -10.23 -7.65 3.76
CA ALA A 63 -11.37 -8.43 3.27
C ALA A 63 -10.94 -9.85 2.90
N PHE A 64 -9.76 -9.98 2.28
CA PHE A 64 -9.20 -11.26 1.87
C PHE A 64 -7.75 -11.40 2.32
N SER A 65 -7.38 -12.59 2.78
CA SER A 65 -6.00 -12.90 3.15
C SER A 65 -5.14 -13.18 1.91
N GLY A 66 -4.05 -12.45 1.77
CA GLY A 66 -3.07 -12.67 0.68
C GLY A 66 -3.65 -12.43 -0.71
N CYS A 67 -3.14 -13.17 -1.69
CA CYS A 67 -3.55 -13.09 -3.10
C CYS A 67 -4.76 -14.00 -3.39
N SER A 68 -5.81 -13.92 -2.58
CA SER A 68 -7.05 -14.69 -2.81
C SER A 68 -7.64 -14.38 -4.19
N ALA A 69 -8.19 -15.39 -4.85
CA ALA A 69 -8.96 -15.21 -6.09
C ALA A 69 -10.42 -14.81 -5.83
N GLU A 70 -10.82 -14.66 -4.57
CA GLU A 70 -12.15 -14.24 -4.19
C GLU A 70 -12.40 -12.79 -4.61
N SER A 71 -13.54 -12.55 -5.21
CA SER A 71 -13.97 -11.23 -5.69
C SER A 71 -15.18 -10.69 -4.94
N GLU A 72 -15.76 -11.49 -4.04
CA GLU A 72 -16.92 -11.12 -3.26
C GLU A 72 -16.68 -11.35 -1.77
N ALA A 73 -16.81 -10.32 -0.97
CA ALA A 73 -16.73 -10.43 0.47
C ALA A 73 -18.07 -10.91 1.05
N SER A 74 -18.00 -11.82 2.05
CA SER A 74 -19.21 -12.23 2.76
C SER A 74 -19.81 -11.04 3.53
N PHE A 75 -21.13 -11.08 3.76
CA PHE A 75 -21.79 -10.08 4.61
C PHE A 75 -21.12 -9.97 6.00
N LYS A 76 -20.68 -11.09 6.56
CA LYS A 76 -19.96 -11.13 7.83
C LYS A 76 -18.63 -10.36 7.75
N THR A 77 -17.91 -10.51 6.65
CA THR A 77 -16.63 -9.79 6.42
C THR A 77 -16.88 -8.29 6.32
N VAL A 78 -17.87 -7.88 5.53
CA VAL A 78 -18.24 -6.44 5.38
C VAL A 78 -18.61 -5.83 6.73
N THR A 79 -19.50 -6.48 7.49
CA THR A 79 -19.91 -5.98 8.81
C THR A 79 -18.72 -5.89 9.77
N PHE A 80 -17.86 -6.91 9.81
CA PHE A 80 -16.66 -6.91 10.64
C PHE A 80 -15.71 -5.74 10.31
N LEU A 81 -15.47 -5.47 9.02
CA LEU A 81 -14.61 -4.37 8.60
C LEU A 81 -15.23 -3.01 8.93
N ALA A 82 -16.54 -2.84 8.75
CA ALA A 82 -17.24 -1.63 9.11
C ALA A 82 -17.17 -1.36 10.64
N GLU A 83 -17.40 -2.39 11.45
CA GLU A 83 -17.24 -2.30 12.91
C GLU A 83 -15.81 -1.92 13.31
N LYS A 84 -14.78 -2.41 12.59
CA LYS A 84 -13.38 -2.05 12.86
C LYS A 84 -13.05 -0.61 12.46
N LEU A 85 -13.63 -0.09 11.37
CA LEU A 85 -13.50 1.32 11.03
C LEU A 85 -14.06 2.21 12.13
N ASP A 86 -15.26 1.91 12.62
CA ASP A 86 -15.92 2.69 13.67
C ASP A 86 -15.19 2.55 15.02
N GLU A 87 -14.84 1.33 15.44
CA GLU A 87 -14.13 1.04 16.71
C GLU A 87 -12.80 1.79 16.80
N LEU A 88 -12.03 1.81 15.71
CA LEU A 88 -10.70 2.40 15.67
C LEU A 88 -10.72 3.86 15.19
N GLY A 89 -11.87 4.37 14.76
CA GLY A 89 -12.00 5.73 14.23
C GLY A 89 -11.21 5.98 12.95
N LEU A 90 -11.01 4.92 12.13
CA LEU A 90 -10.26 5.04 10.89
C LEU A 90 -11.04 5.86 9.86
N LYS A 91 -10.33 6.75 9.17
CA LYS A 91 -10.92 7.67 8.18
C LYS A 91 -10.70 7.22 6.74
N THR A 92 -10.00 6.11 6.54
CA THR A 92 -9.64 5.61 5.22
C THR A 92 -9.87 4.12 5.11
N VAL A 93 -10.25 3.71 3.90
CA VAL A 93 -10.33 2.31 3.47
C VAL A 93 -9.38 2.15 2.29
N LEU A 94 -8.49 1.18 2.36
CA LEU A 94 -7.53 0.91 1.31
C LEU A 94 -8.04 -0.14 0.33
N THR A 95 -7.78 0.11 -0.94
CA THR A 95 -7.92 -0.85 -2.05
C THR A 95 -6.57 -1.04 -2.74
N ILE A 96 -6.44 -2.04 -3.61
CA ILE A 96 -5.27 -2.18 -4.48
C ILE A 96 -5.54 -1.58 -5.85
N GLU A 97 -4.50 -1.43 -6.65
CA GLU A 97 -4.61 -0.93 -8.02
C GLU A 97 -5.62 -1.72 -8.87
N LYS A 98 -6.35 -1.01 -9.72
CA LYS A 98 -7.41 -1.56 -10.60
C LYS A 98 -8.58 -2.24 -9.85
N SER A 99 -8.78 -1.91 -8.59
CA SER A 99 -10.00 -2.28 -7.86
C SER A 99 -11.23 -1.58 -8.46
N ASP A 100 -12.38 -2.21 -8.36
CA ASP A 100 -13.66 -1.55 -8.70
C ASP A 100 -14.32 -0.86 -7.50
N ASP A 101 -13.65 -0.88 -6.35
CA ASP A 101 -14.02 -0.26 -5.07
C ASP A 101 -15.39 -0.70 -4.48
N ARG A 102 -16.09 -1.66 -5.09
CA ARG A 102 -17.43 -2.07 -4.65
C ARG A 102 -17.46 -2.56 -3.20
N ILE A 103 -16.45 -3.35 -2.81
CA ILE A 103 -16.37 -3.85 -1.44
C ILE A 103 -16.08 -2.69 -0.48
N ALA A 104 -15.17 -1.79 -0.83
CA ALA A 104 -14.85 -0.62 -0.03
C ALA A 104 -16.06 0.29 0.16
N GLN A 105 -16.82 0.58 -0.90
CA GLN A 105 -18.06 1.34 -0.83
C GLN A 105 -19.09 0.64 0.07
N THR A 106 -19.27 -0.69 -0.09
CA THR A 106 -20.20 -1.46 0.74
C THR A 106 -19.78 -1.44 2.21
N VAL A 107 -18.49 -1.53 2.52
CA VAL A 107 -17.98 -1.43 3.89
C VAL A 107 -18.29 -0.05 4.48
N ILE A 108 -17.99 1.02 3.74
CA ILE A 108 -18.27 2.41 4.18
C ILE A 108 -19.76 2.63 4.41
N GLU A 109 -20.63 2.14 3.53
CA GLU A 109 -22.08 2.27 3.68
C GLU A 109 -22.63 1.59 4.97
N ASN A 110 -21.88 0.65 5.53
CA ASN A 110 -22.21 -0.05 6.76
C ASN A 110 -21.54 0.55 8.03
N THR A 111 -20.72 1.60 7.90
CA THR A 111 -20.19 2.34 9.06
C THR A 111 -21.21 3.34 9.61
N GLU A 112 -20.96 3.86 10.82
CA GLU A 112 -21.81 4.87 11.46
C GLU A 112 -21.74 6.21 10.72
N THR A 113 -20.55 6.69 10.35
CA THR A 113 -20.32 8.03 9.79
C THR A 113 -20.44 8.07 8.27
N LYS A 114 -20.08 7.01 7.58
CA LYS A 114 -20.10 6.87 6.11
C LYS A 114 -19.29 7.94 5.37
N ASP A 115 -18.25 8.44 6.02
CA ASP A 115 -17.42 9.55 5.53
C ASP A 115 -15.96 9.15 5.27
N GLN A 116 -15.65 7.85 5.34
CA GLN A 116 -14.32 7.33 5.06
C GLN A 116 -13.94 7.52 3.59
N LYS A 117 -12.68 7.85 3.35
CA LYS A 117 -12.13 7.95 2.00
C LYS A 117 -11.62 6.59 1.52
N ILE A 118 -11.80 6.29 0.25
CA ILE A 118 -11.13 5.17 -0.42
C ILE A 118 -9.81 5.67 -0.97
N LEU A 119 -8.71 4.99 -0.63
CA LEU A 119 -7.37 5.29 -1.14
C LEU A 119 -6.77 4.02 -1.76
N GLU A 120 -6.14 4.17 -2.91
CA GLU A 120 -5.44 3.07 -3.59
C GLU A 120 -4.01 2.96 -3.07
N LEU A 121 -3.61 1.77 -2.61
CA LEU A 121 -2.23 1.41 -2.34
C LEU A 121 -1.76 0.43 -3.42
N ASN A 122 -0.78 0.84 -4.23
CA ASN A 122 -0.38 0.08 -5.42
C ASN A 122 0.55 -1.08 -5.04
N SER A 123 0.12 -2.30 -5.32
CA SER A 123 0.89 -3.53 -5.06
C SER A 123 1.91 -3.87 -6.14
N MET A 124 1.92 -3.13 -7.24
CA MET A 124 2.75 -3.35 -8.43
C MET A 124 2.52 -4.69 -9.14
N GLN A 125 1.42 -5.40 -8.84
CA GLN A 125 1.11 -6.69 -9.49
C GLN A 125 0.55 -6.54 -10.90
N SER A 126 0.10 -5.33 -11.27
CA SER A 126 -0.56 -5.07 -12.55
C SER A 126 0.07 -3.94 -13.36
N ILE A 127 1.35 -3.63 -13.13
CA ILE A 127 2.12 -2.67 -13.91
C ILE A 127 2.24 -3.16 -15.37
N THR A 128 1.88 -2.30 -16.30
CA THR A 128 1.89 -2.59 -17.73
C THR A 128 3.16 -2.11 -18.42
N SER A 129 3.42 -2.64 -19.63
CA SER A 129 4.55 -2.17 -20.44
C SER A 129 4.41 -0.70 -20.85
N ASP A 130 3.18 -0.20 -21.00
CA ASP A 130 2.92 1.20 -21.36
C ASP A 130 3.26 2.13 -20.17
N GLU A 131 2.87 1.77 -18.95
CA GLU A 131 3.24 2.51 -17.75
C GLU A 131 4.76 2.56 -17.54
N ILE A 132 5.47 1.46 -17.84
CA ILE A 132 6.95 1.45 -17.81
C ILE A 132 7.52 2.37 -18.89
N ALA A 133 6.96 2.37 -20.10
CA ALA A 133 7.39 3.26 -21.18
C ALA A 133 7.13 4.74 -20.85
N ASP A 134 6.08 5.03 -20.09
CA ASP A 134 5.74 6.35 -19.57
C ASP A 134 6.59 6.78 -18.36
N GLY A 135 7.52 5.93 -17.91
CA GLY A 135 8.51 6.24 -16.88
C GLY A 135 8.14 5.81 -15.47
N VAL A 136 7.10 4.99 -15.28
CA VAL A 136 6.78 4.41 -13.97
C VAL A 136 7.91 3.49 -13.51
N THR A 137 8.36 3.70 -12.29
CA THR A 137 9.44 2.94 -11.65
C THR A 137 9.00 2.42 -10.29
N TYR A 138 9.72 1.44 -9.75
CA TYR A 138 9.52 0.99 -8.36
C TYR A 138 9.56 2.18 -7.39
N LEU A 139 10.56 3.05 -7.56
CA LEU A 139 10.75 4.20 -6.66
C LEU A 139 9.53 5.13 -6.70
N SER A 140 9.06 5.51 -7.91
CA SER A 140 7.92 6.43 -8.03
C SER A 140 6.64 5.84 -7.45
N VAL A 141 6.36 4.54 -7.68
CA VAL A 141 5.19 3.88 -7.09
C VAL A 141 5.28 3.83 -5.56
N MET A 142 6.46 3.57 -5.01
CA MET A 142 6.62 3.54 -3.56
C MET A 142 6.58 4.94 -2.93
N GLU A 143 7.02 5.98 -3.63
CA GLU A 143 6.82 7.39 -3.22
C GLU A 143 5.33 7.76 -3.19
N ASP A 144 4.54 7.34 -4.18
CA ASP A 144 3.09 7.53 -4.20
C ASP A 144 2.41 6.74 -3.07
N ASN A 145 2.79 5.49 -2.85
CA ASN A 145 2.31 4.68 -1.73
C ASN A 145 2.62 5.31 -0.37
N LEU A 146 3.79 5.95 -0.22
CA LEU A 146 4.13 6.68 1.00
C LEU A 146 3.16 7.85 1.25
N ASN A 147 2.75 8.57 0.20
CA ASN A 147 1.77 9.65 0.32
C ASN A 147 0.39 9.10 0.74
N VAL A 148 0.00 7.95 0.21
CA VAL A 148 -1.23 7.25 0.64
C VAL A 148 -1.15 6.87 2.12
N LEU A 149 -0.02 6.32 2.58
CA LEU A 149 0.17 5.98 3.99
C LEU A 149 0.15 7.20 4.90
N LYS A 150 0.75 8.32 4.49
CA LYS A 150 0.70 9.59 5.23
C LYS A 150 -0.76 10.05 5.47
N GLU A 151 -1.63 9.88 4.48
CA GLU A 151 -3.05 10.19 4.62
C GLU A 151 -3.78 9.14 5.46
N ALA A 152 -3.52 7.86 5.23
CA ALA A 152 -4.22 6.76 5.89
C ALA A 152 -3.95 6.70 7.41
N LEU A 153 -2.76 7.11 7.85
CA LEU A 153 -2.32 7.00 9.25
C LEU A 153 -2.52 8.31 10.06
N ASN A 154 -3.06 9.40 9.47
CA ASN A 154 -3.24 10.72 10.10
C ASN A 154 -4.64 11.29 9.96
#